data_df42a9c2dc27c88ccc21813f2c168603
#
_entry.id   df42a9c2dc27c88ccc21813f2c168603
#
_cell.length_a   1.000
_cell.length_b   1.000
_cell.length_c   1.000
_cell.angle_alpha   90.00
_cell.angle_beta   90.00
_cell.angle_gamma   90.00
#
_symmetry.space_group_name_H-M   'P 1'
#
loop_
_entity.id
_entity.type
_entity.pdbx_description
1 polymer ?
#
loop_
_entity_poly.entity_id
_entity_poly.type
_entity_poly.pdbx_seq_one_letter_code
_entity_poly.pdbx_strand_id
1 'polypeptide(L)'
;MSDIEKVVTRTRRIEKLLRVQYHADGKGLHQLVTSCEERLPHDVISKLRYIATIRNRIVHEDSFKLDDRKQFLSVCDECEKELTPRANRFIWRVAISLMTLITLAALGFYYVHWDTLPSHL
;
A
#
# COMPACT_ATOMS: atom_id res chain seq x y z
N MET A 1 24.64 -4.14 2.06
CA MET A 1 24.01 -2.84 1.82
C MET A 1 24.27 -1.90 2.99
N SER A 2 24.60 -0.66 2.68
CA SER A 2 24.76 0.36 3.72
C SER A 2 23.39 0.82 4.25
N ASP A 3 23.37 1.34 5.48
CA ASP A 3 22.14 1.88 6.06
C ASP A 3 21.59 3.05 5.23
N ILE A 4 22.49 3.85 4.65
CA ILE A 4 22.11 4.98 3.79
C ILE A 4 21.31 4.50 2.61
N GLU A 5 21.76 3.45 1.92
CA GLU A 5 21.03 2.88 0.77
C GLU A 5 19.65 2.38 1.15
N LYS A 6 19.53 1.67 2.26
CA LYS A 6 18.25 1.15 2.74
C LYS A 6 17.28 2.28 3.07
N VAL A 7 17.75 3.27 3.80
CA VAL A 7 16.94 4.42 4.20
C VAL A 7 16.45 5.19 2.96
N VAL A 8 17.35 5.49 2.04
CA VAL A 8 17.01 6.25 0.83
C VAL A 8 16.04 5.47 -0.04
N THR A 9 16.28 4.17 -0.24
CA THR A 9 15.41 3.30 -1.06
C THR A 9 14.00 3.23 -0.49
N ARG A 10 13.87 3.00 0.81
CA ARG A 10 12.56 2.92 1.46
C ARG A 10 11.84 4.25 1.43
N THR A 11 12.56 5.36 1.66
CA THR A 11 11.98 6.70 1.60
C THR A 11 11.46 7.00 0.20
N ARG A 12 12.20 6.63 -0.84
CA ARG A 12 11.76 6.83 -2.23
C ARG A 12 10.49 6.06 -2.56
N ARG A 13 10.36 4.85 -2.06
CA ARG A 13 9.12 4.06 -2.23
C ARG A 13 7.92 4.76 -1.64
N ILE A 14 8.08 5.28 -0.43
CA ILE A 14 7.02 6.00 0.26
C ILE A 14 6.68 7.30 -0.46
N GLU A 15 7.68 8.05 -0.92
CA GLU A 15 7.47 9.25 -1.71
C GLU A 15 6.67 8.95 -2.98
N LYS A 16 7.01 7.88 -3.66
CA LYS A 16 6.30 7.46 -4.87
C LYS A 16 4.84 7.11 -4.58
N LEU A 17 4.58 6.40 -3.47
CA LEU A 17 3.21 6.09 -3.06
C LEU A 17 2.40 7.35 -2.79
N LEU A 18 2.99 8.34 -2.10
CA LEU A 18 2.33 9.60 -1.84
C LEU A 18 2.02 10.35 -3.14
N ARG A 19 2.95 10.41 -4.08
CA ARG A 19 2.74 11.08 -5.36
C ARG A 19 1.68 10.41 -6.20
N VAL A 20 1.70 9.09 -6.28
CA VAL A 20 0.78 8.32 -7.14
C VAL A 20 -0.60 8.23 -6.52
N GLN A 21 -0.70 7.90 -5.22
CA GLN A 21 -1.97 7.61 -4.58
C GLN A 21 -2.66 8.83 -3.98
N TYR A 22 -1.88 9.80 -3.51
CA TYR A 22 -2.41 10.99 -2.83
C TYR A 22 -2.17 12.27 -3.62
N HIS A 23 -1.57 12.17 -4.81
CA HIS A 23 -1.24 13.32 -5.66
C HIS A 23 -0.41 14.38 -4.90
N ALA A 24 0.45 13.91 -4.00
CA ALA A 24 1.31 14.78 -3.21
C ALA A 24 2.32 15.50 -4.09
N ASP A 25 2.64 16.74 -3.73
CA ASP A 25 3.59 17.56 -4.46
C ASP A 25 4.65 18.11 -3.50
N GLY A 26 5.91 18.04 -3.91
CA GLY A 26 7.02 18.53 -3.10
C GLY A 26 8.33 17.88 -3.50
N LYS A 27 9.44 18.46 -3.01
CA LYS A 27 10.79 17.99 -3.33
C LYS A 27 11.32 16.94 -2.36
N GLY A 28 10.69 16.75 -1.22
CA GLY A 28 11.10 15.79 -0.22
C GLY A 28 9.92 15.27 0.55
N LEU A 29 10.15 14.29 1.41
CA LEU A 29 9.07 13.61 2.12
C LEU A 29 8.28 14.56 3.01
N HIS A 30 8.94 15.50 3.73
CA HIS A 30 8.24 16.49 4.54
C HIS A 30 7.26 17.34 3.74
N GLN A 31 7.70 17.81 2.56
CA GLN A 31 6.84 18.62 1.69
C GLN A 31 5.70 17.80 1.12
N LEU A 32 5.96 16.56 0.73
CA LEU A 32 4.94 15.65 0.22
C LEU A 32 3.86 15.40 1.29
N VAL A 33 4.28 15.15 2.53
CA VAL A 33 3.36 14.94 3.64
C VAL A 33 2.53 16.20 3.88
N THR A 34 3.17 17.36 3.91
CA THR A 34 2.48 18.64 4.12
C THR A 34 1.42 18.89 3.04
N SER A 35 1.72 18.56 1.79
CA SER A 35 0.79 18.77 0.67
C SER A 35 -0.47 17.91 0.75
N CYS A 36 -0.42 16.80 1.45
CA CYS A 36 -1.56 15.87 1.55
C CYS A 36 -1.95 15.52 3.00
N GLU A 37 -1.46 16.30 3.99
CA GLU A 37 -1.68 15.97 5.41
C GLU A 37 -3.15 15.92 5.81
N GLU A 38 -4.02 16.70 5.16
CA GLU A 38 -5.45 16.70 5.44
C GLU A 38 -6.11 15.36 5.10
N ARG A 39 -5.50 14.60 4.19
CA ARG A 39 -6.02 13.32 3.73
C ARG A 39 -5.39 12.12 4.43
N LEU A 40 -4.44 12.36 5.34
CA LEU A 40 -3.72 11.31 6.03
C LEU A 40 -4.13 11.23 7.50
N PRO A 41 -4.21 10.03 8.10
CA PRO A 41 -4.38 9.88 9.54
C PRO A 41 -3.19 10.48 10.32
N HIS A 42 -3.44 10.99 11.52
CA HIS A 42 -2.39 11.60 12.33
C HIS A 42 -1.23 10.66 12.68
N ASP A 43 -1.53 9.40 12.94
CA ASP A 43 -0.49 8.40 13.24
C ASP A 43 0.40 8.15 12.04
N VAL A 44 -0.16 8.12 10.84
CA VAL A 44 0.60 7.96 9.59
C VAL A 44 1.48 9.19 9.36
N ILE A 45 0.94 10.40 9.57
CA ILE A 45 1.70 11.65 9.44
C ILE A 45 2.92 11.63 10.37
N SER A 46 2.74 11.24 11.63
CA SER A 46 3.84 11.15 12.61
C SER A 46 4.92 10.18 12.16
N LYS A 47 4.52 9.02 11.65
CA LYS A 47 5.45 8.01 11.15
C LYS A 47 6.20 8.50 9.91
N LEU A 48 5.51 9.16 9.00
CA LEU A 48 6.13 9.72 7.79
C LEU A 48 7.14 10.81 8.12
N ARG A 49 6.84 11.67 9.08
CA ARG A 49 7.76 12.71 9.53
C ARG A 49 9.00 12.12 10.24
N TYR A 50 8.80 11.04 11.00
CA TYR A 50 9.92 10.30 11.59
C TYR A 50 10.85 9.76 10.49
N ILE A 51 10.29 9.12 9.46
CA ILE A 51 11.06 8.59 8.33
C ILE A 51 11.80 9.71 7.62
N ALA A 52 11.16 10.85 7.38
CA ALA A 52 11.76 12.01 6.73
C ALA A 52 12.91 12.58 7.55
N THR A 53 12.75 12.66 8.85
CA THR A 53 13.79 13.15 9.77
C THR A 53 15.00 12.23 9.75
N ILE A 54 14.80 10.91 9.85
CA ILE A 54 15.89 9.93 9.80
C ILE A 54 16.62 10.00 8.47
N ARG A 55 15.88 10.08 7.37
CA ARG A 55 16.47 10.21 6.02
C ARG A 55 17.36 11.45 5.92
N ASN A 56 16.87 12.58 6.38
CA ASN A 56 17.63 13.83 6.33
C ASN A 56 18.89 13.77 7.20
N ARG A 57 18.78 13.18 8.39
CA ARG A 57 19.93 13.07 9.29
C ARG A 57 20.99 12.13 8.73
N ILE A 58 20.61 10.98 8.20
CA ILE A 58 21.57 10.00 7.70
C ILE A 58 22.27 10.48 6.41
N VAL A 59 21.61 11.31 5.63
CA VAL A 59 22.20 11.87 4.39
C VAL A 59 23.09 13.08 4.69
N HIS A 60 22.71 13.91 5.65
CA HIS A 60 23.40 15.19 5.90
C HIS A 60 24.37 15.17 7.08
N GLU A 61 24.27 14.20 7.98
CA GLU A 61 25.15 14.10 9.14
C GLU A 61 26.10 12.91 8.96
N ASP A 62 27.39 13.18 8.80
CA ASP A 62 28.42 12.15 8.57
C ASP A 62 28.56 11.18 9.74
N SER A 63 28.33 11.68 10.97
CA SER A 63 28.48 10.88 12.18
C SER A 63 27.21 10.17 12.62
N PHE A 64 26.09 10.40 11.92
CA PHE A 64 24.82 9.81 12.30
C PHE A 64 24.82 8.31 11.99
N LYS A 65 24.44 7.51 12.97
CA LYS A 65 24.23 6.08 12.82
C LYS A 65 22.77 5.76 13.17
N LEU A 66 22.19 4.86 12.41
CA LEU A 66 20.83 4.41 12.67
C LEU A 66 20.81 3.48 13.88
N ASP A 67 20.33 3.98 15.02
CA ASP A 67 20.34 3.25 16.28
C ASP A 67 19.47 2.00 16.25
N ASP A 68 18.31 2.07 15.61
CA ASP A 68 17.39 0.94 15.51
C ASP A 68 16.90 0.76 14.07
N ARG A 69 17.68 -0.03 13.32
CA ARG A 69 17.35 -0.35 11.93
C ARG A 69 16.02 -1.10 11.83
N LYS A 70 15.77 -2.02 12.73
CA LYS A 70 14.54 -2.82 12.72
C LYS A 70 13.32 -1.95 12.95
N GLN A 71 13.39 -1.01 13.88
CA GLN A 71 12.31 -0.08 14.14
C GLN A 71 12.03 0.79 12.91
N PHE A 72 13.08 1.34 12.31
CA PHE A 72 12.93 2.15 11.10
C PHE A 72 12.26 1.37 9.97
N LEU A 73 12.75 0.16 9.69
CA LEU A 73 12.19 -0.68 8.64
C LEU A 73 10.74 -1.07 8.93
N SER A 74 10.43 -1.35 10.20
CA SER A 74 9.08 -1.66 10.63
C SER A 74 8.12 -0.48 10.40
N VAL A 75 8.56 0.73 10.75
CA VAL A 75 7.77 1.94 10.49
C VAL A 75 7.56 2.17 9.00
N CYS A 76 8.59 1.95 8.19
CA CYS A 76 8.48 2.02 6.73
C CYS A 76 7.46 1.02 6.19
N ASP A 77 7.50 -0.23 6.66
CA ASP A 77 6.56 -1.27 6.24
C ASP A 77 5.13 -0.91 6.61
N GLU A 78 4.91 -0.40 7.82
CA GLU A 78 3.60 0.06 8.26
C GLU A 78 3.07 1.19 7.39
N CYS A 79 3.91 2.17 7.06
CA CYS A 79 3.53 3.29 6.21
C CYS A 79 3.22 2.82 4.79
N GLU A 80 4.06 1.96 4.21
CA GLU A 80 3.81 1.41 2.88
C GLU A 80 2.48 0.66 2.83
N LYS A 81 2.18 -0.10 3.87
CA LYS A 81 0.94 -0.85 3.99
C LYS A 81 -0.27 0.07 4.08
N GLU A 82 -0.18 1.13 4.88
CA GLU A 82 -1.26 2.11 5.04
C GLU A 82 -1.48 2.95 3.78
N LEU A 83 -0.40 3.27 3.06
CA LEU A 83 -0.47 4.08 1.85
C LEU A 83 -0.85 3.26 0.61
N THR A 84 -0.71 1.94 0.65
CA THR A 84 -1.12 1.08 -0.45
C THR A 84 -2.65 1.07 -0.54
N PRO A 85 -3.23 1.26 -1.74
CA PRO A 85 -4.67 1.38 -1.86
C PRO A 85 -5.40 0.14 -1.40
N ARG A 86 -6.35 0.31 -0.50
CA ARG A 86 -7.27 -0.75 -0.10
C ARG A 86 -8.17 -1.18 -1.27
N ALA A 87 -8.27 -0.32 -2.29
CA ALA A 87 -9.00 -0.61 -3.51
C ALA A 87 -8.55 -1.91 -4.17
N ASN A 88 -7.26 -2.23 -4.12
CA ASN A 88 -6.76 -3.49 -4.69
C ASN A 88 -7.38 -4.71 -4.00
N ARG A 89 -7.46 -4.68 -2.67
CA ARG A 89 -8.10 -5.77 -1.91
C ARG A 89 -9.60 -5.83 -2.19
N PHE A 90 -10.24 -4.68 -2.29
CA PHE A 90 -11.66 -4.58 -2.61
C PHE A 90 -11.94 -5.13 -4.00
N ILE A 91 -11.13 -4.75 -4.99
CA ILE A 91 -11.25 -5.23 -6.37
C ILE A 91 -11.10 -6.75 -6.43
N TRP A 92 -10.12 -7.31 -5.72
CA TRP A 92 -9.93 -8.76 -5.67
C TRP A 92 -11.12 -9.48 -5.02
N ARG A 93 -11.65 -8.94 -3.93
CA ARG A 93 -12.83 -9.50 -3.26
C ARG A 93 -14.05 -9.47 -4.17
N VAL A 94 -14.27 -8.36 -4.86
CA VAL A 94 -15.37 -8.21 -5.81
C VAL A 94 -15.20 -9.18 -6.97
N ALA A 95 -13.99 -9.29 -7.52
CA ALA A 95 -13.69 -10.21 -8.61
C ALA A 95 -13.96 -11.67 -8.22
N ILE A 96 -13.50 -12.09 -7.05
CA ILE A 96 -13.73 -13.45 -6.54
C ILE A 96 -15.22 -13.69 -6.30
N SER A 97 -15.93 -12.72 -5.72
CA SER A 97 -17.36 -12.82 -5.47
C SER A 97 -18.15 -12.95 -6.79
N LEU A 98 -17.80 -12.15 -7.79
CA LEU A 98 -18.43 -12.22 -9.11
C LEU A 98 -18.18 -13.57 -9.78
N MET A 99 -16.95 -14.06 -9.74
CA MET A 99 -16.62 -15.38 -10.30
C MET A 99 -17.39 -16.50 -9.60
N THR A 100 -17.52 -16.43 -8.28
CA THR A 100 -18.29 -17.41 -7.51
C THR A 100 -19.77 -17.37 -7.88
N LEU A 101 -20.34 -16.16 -7.99
CA LEU A 101 -21.74 -15.98 -8.39
C LEU A 101 -22.00 -16.53 -9.79
N ILE A 102 -21.15 -16.23 -10.75
CA ILE A 102 -21.26 -16.71 -12.12
C ILE A 102 -21.19 -18.24 -12.16
N THR A 103 -20.25 -18.83 -11.41
CA THR A 103 -20.09 -20.27 -11.33
C THR A 103 -21.33 -20.94 -10.72
N LEU A 104 -21.84 -20.39 -9.62
CA LEU A 104 -23.04 -20.93 -8.97
C LEU A 104 -24.28 -20.79 -9.88
N ALA A 105 -24.41 -19.67 -10.57
CA ALA A 105 -25.50 -19.46 -11.51
C ALA A 105 -25.44 -20.46 -12.66
N ALA A 106 -24.26 -20.70 -13.21
CA ALA A 106 -24.06 -21.67 -14.28
C ALA A 106 -24.35 -23.08 -13.81
N LEU A 107 -23.91 -23.47 -12.62
CA LEU A 107 -24.20 -24.78 -12.04
C LEU A 107 -25.70 -24.96 -11.77
N GLY A 108 -26.33 -23.93 -11.22
CA GLY A 108 -27.76 -23.95 -10.96
C GLY A 108 -28.57 -24.06 -12.23
N PHE A 109 -28.21 -23.32 -13.26
CA PHE A 109 -28.83 -23.37 -14.57
C PHE A 109 -28.68 -24.77 -15.19
N TYR A 110 -27.46 -25.30 -15.14
CA TYR A 110 -27.16 -26.63 -15.67
C TYR A 110 -27.96 -27.72 -14.91
N TYR A 111 -28.02 -27.61 -13.60
CA TYR A 111 -28.77 -28.56 -12.76
C TYR A 111 -30.25 -28.53 -13.05
N VAL A 112 -30.86 -27.36 -13.21
CA VAL A 112 -32.28 -27.20 -13.52
C VAL A 112 -32.58 -27.75 -14.93
N HIS A 113 -31.74 -27.47 -15.91
CA HIS A 113 -31.92 -27.94 -17.28
C HIS A 113 -31.54 -29.41 -17.47
N TRP A 114 -30.73 -29.95 -16.55
CA TRP A 114 -30.39 -31.38 -16.60
C TRP A 114 -31.59 -32.26 -16.45
N ASP A 115 -32.55 -31.87 -15.61
CA ASP A 115 -33.78 -32.63 -15.41
C ASP A 115 -34.69 -32.60 -16.62
N THR A 116 -34.58 -31.56 -17.46
CA THR A 116 -35.38 -31.45 -18.69
C THR A 116 -34.73 -32.08 -19.91
N LEU A 117 -33.42 -32.14 -19.95
CA LEU A 117 -32.66 -32.72 -21.07
C LEU A 117 -32.96 -34.22 -21.31
N PRO A 118 -32.99 -35.07 -20.26
CA PRO A 118 -33.30 -36.50 -20.48
C PRO A 118 -34.67 -36.77 -20.99
N SER A 119 -35.65 -35.89 -20.79
CA SER A 119 -37.01 -36.08 -21.26
C SER A 119 -37.15 -35.88 -22.76
N HIS A 120 -36.16 -35.27 -23.41
CA HIS A 120 -36.13 -35.07 -24.85
C HIS A 120 -35.32 -36.14 -25.60
N LEU A 121 -34.69 -37.01 -24.85
CA LEU A 121 -33.94 -38.12 -25.40
C LEU A 121 -34.77 -39.42 -25.30
#